data_b8662a8039388c80f0a68916dc5e5ace
#
_entry.id   b8662a8039388c80f0a68916dc5e5ace
#
_cell.length_a   1.000
_cell.length_b   1.000
_cell.length_c   1.000
_cell.angle_alpha   90.00
_cell.angle_beta   90.00
_cell.angle_gamma   90.00
#
_symmetry.space_group_name_H-M   'P 1'
#
loop_
_entity.id
_entity.type
_entity.pdbx_description
1 polymer ?
#
loop_
_entity_poly.entity_id
_entity_poly.type
_entity_poly.pdbx_seq_one_letter_code
_entity_poly.pdbx_strand_id
1 'polypeptide(L)' 'MNELQERSQAIDRQWRMRIERLDYQAQLAQRRYEEVDPSHRLVAATLEQRWNQALEEAQRLKDDYREVSPATGA' A
#
# COMPACT_ATOMS: atom_id res chain seq x y z
N MET A 1 4.56 -2.50 32.40
CA MET A 1 5.26 -1.55 31.54
C MET A 1 5.52 -2.11 30.16
N ASN A 2 5.93 -3.35 30.09
CA ASN A 2 6.22 -3.95 28.80
C ASN A 2 4.96 -4.21 27.94
N GLU A 3 3.82 -4.38 28.58
CA GLU A 3 2.59 -4.68 27.87
C GLU A 3 2.17 -3.56 26.91
N LEU A 4 2.29 -2.30 27.32
CA LEU A 4 1.95 -1.18 26.45
C LEU A 4 2.91 -1.06 25.26
N GLN A 5 4.19 -1.29 25.52
CA GLN A 5 5.18 -1.27 24.46
C GLN A 5 4.98 -2.44 23.49
N GLU A 6 4.67 -3.61 24.01
CA GLU A 6 4.42 -4.78 23.17
C GLU A 6 3.21 -4.60 22.29
N ARG A 7 2.12 -4.02 22.83
CA ARG A 7 0.94 -3.72 22.03
C ARG A 7 1.23 -2.69 20.97
N SER A 8 1.98 -1.65 21.32
CA SER A 8 2.34 -0.62 20.38
C SER A 8 3.20 -1.18 19.24
N GLN A 9 4.15 -2.05 19.58
CA GLN A 9 4.99 -2.69 18.58
C GLN A 9 4.19 -3.64 17.68
N ALA A 10 3.24 -4.38 18.27
CA ALA A 10 2.39 -5.29 17.51
C ALA A 10 1.50 -4.53 16.52
N ILE A 11 0.92 -3.42 16.97
CA ILE A 11 0.08 -2.58 16.11
C ILE A 11 0.93 -1.99 14.98
N ASP A 12 2.10 -1.46 15.31
CA ASP A 12 3.02 -0.90 14.33
C ASP A 12 3.41 -1.93 13.28
N ARG A 13 3.69 -3.15 13.72
CA ARG A 13 4.04 -4.25 12.81
C ARG A 13 2.90 -4.57 11.86
N GLN A 14 1.66 -4.58 12.36
CA GLN A 14 0.49 -4.83 11.53
C GLN A 14 0.33 -3.76 10.45
N TRP A 15 0.52 -2.49 10.81
CA TRP A 15 0.46 -1.39 9.86
C TRP A 15 1.52 -1.55 8.77
N ARG A 16 2.76 -1.86 9.18
CA ARG A 16 3.85 -2.05 8.23
C ARG A 16 3.58 -3.20 7.28
N MET A 17 3.06 -4.30 7.80
CA MET A 17 2.74 -5.45 6.97
C MET A 17 1.65 -5.14 5.95
N ARG A 18 0.65 -4.37 6.36
CA ARG A 18 -0.41 -3.93 5.45
C ARG A 18 0.14 -3.02 4.35
N ILE A 19 1.00 -2.09 4.74
CA ILE A 19 1.61 -1.16 3.79
C ILE A 19 2.47 -1.94 2.79
N GLU A 20 3.27 -2.88 3.27
CA GLU A 20 4.09 -3.71 2.39
C GLU A 20 3.24 -4.50 1.40
N ARG A 21 2.12 -5.04 1.88
CA ARG A 21 1.21 -5.80 1.03
C ARG A 21 0.61 -4.92 -0.06
N LEU A 22 0.16 -3.72 0.30
CA LEU A 22 -0.41 -2.80 -0.68
C LEU A 22 0.64 -2.30 -1.67
N ASP A 23 1.86 -2.04 -1.20
CA ASP A 23 2.96 -1.67 -2.10
C ASP A 23 3.26 -2.82 -3.07
N TYR A 24 3.27 -4.05 -2.59
CA TYR A 24 3.48 -5.21 -3.45
C TYR A 24 2.38 -5.33 -4.49
N GLN A 25 1.13 -5.12 -4.10
CA GLN A 25 0.01 -5.16 -5.02
C GLN A 25 0.10 -4.07 -6.08
N ALA A 26 0.56 -2.88 -5.68
CA ALA A 26 0.75 -1.79 -6.62
C ALA A 26 1.86 -2.12 -7.63
N GLN A 27 2.96 -2.72 -7.17
CA GLN A 27 4.03 -3.14 -8.06
C GLN A 27 3.56 -4.22 -9.03
N LEU A 28 2.76 -5.16 -8.54
CA LEU A 28 2.22 -6.21 -9.38
C LEU A 28 1.26 -5.64 -10.43
N ALA A 29 0.43 -4.71 -10.03
CA ALA A 29 -0.51 -4.05 -10.96
C ALA A 29 0.26 -3.26 -12.02
N GLN A 30 1.33 -2.58 -11.63
CA GLN A 30 2.20 -1.88 -12.57
C GLN A 30 2.80 -2.85 -13.60
N ARG A 31 3.31 -3.97 -13.13
CA ARG A 31 3.92 -4.96 -14.00
C ARG A 31 2.91 -5.52 -15.00
N ARG A 32 1.71 -5.80 -14.54
CA ARG A 32 0.64 -6.28 -15.43
C ARG A 32 0.29 -5.27 -16.51
N TYR A 33 0.24 -4.00 -16.13
CA TYR A 33 0.00 -2.92 -17.09
C TYR A 33 1.12 -2.84 -18.12
N GLU A 34 2.36 -2.95 -17.68
CA GLU A 34 3.52 -2.86 -18.58
C GLU A 34 3.61 -4.04 -19.56
N GLU A 35 3.09 -5.20 -19.17
CA GLU A 35 3.13 -6.41 -19.99
C GLU A 35 2.00 -6.48 -21.00
N VAL A 36 0.98 -5.64 -20.89
CA VAL A 36 -0.14 -5.69 -21.82
C VAL A 36 0.25 -5.07 -23.16
N ASP A 37 -0.24 -5.67 -24.24
CA ASP A 37 -0.04 -5.12 -25.58
C ASP A 37 -0.77 -3.79 -25.70
N PRO A 38 -0.07 -2.71 -26.13
CA PRO A 38 -0.71 -1.40 -26.28
C PRO A 38 -1.91 -1.38 -27.23
N SER A 39 -2.01 -2.34 -28.15
CA SER A 39 -3.14 -2.43 -29.05
C SER A 39 -4.42 -2.86 -28.34
N HIS A 40 -4.31 -3.49 -27.16
CA HIS A 40 -5.47 -3.86 -26.36
C HIS A 40 -5.87 -2.72 -25.44
N ARG A 41 -6.47 -1.69 -26.01
CA ARG A 41 -6.73 -0.45 -25.29
C ARG A 41 -7.66 -0.61 -24.09
N LEU A 42 -8.68 -1.43 -24.20
CA LEU A 42 -9.63 -1.62 -23.11
C LEU A 42 -8.98 -2.36 -21.94
N VAL A 43 -8.18 -3.37 -22.23
CA VAL A 43 -7.46 -4.11 -21.20
C VAL A 43 -6.42 -3.20 -20.54
N ALA A 44 -5.68 -2.45 -21.34
CA ALA A 44 -4.68 -1.52 -20.82
C ALA A 44 -5.32 -0.48 -19.91
N ALA A 45 -6.45 0.07 -20.29
CA ALA A 45 -7.16 1.06 -19.48
C ALA A 45 -7.63 0.47 -18.16
N THR A 46 -8.14 -0.76 -18.17
CA THR A 46 -8.57 -1.44 -16.96
C THR A 46 -7.38 -1.69 -16.02
N LEU A 47 -6.26 -2.14 -16.57
CA LEU A 47 -5.07 -2.41 -15.77
C LEU A 47 -4.47 -1.13 -15.20
N GLU A 48 -4.49 -0.05 -15.97
CA GLU A 48 -4.04 1.25 -15.49
C GLU A 48 -4.90 1.73 -14.33
N GLN A 49 -6.21 1.55 -14.44
CA GLN A 49 -7.13 1.94 -13.38
C GLN A 49 -6.89 1.13 -12.10
N ARG A 50 -6.65 -0.16 -12.23
CA ARG A 50 -6.32 -1.01 -11.08
C ARG A 50 -5.01 -0.60 -10.44
N TRP A 51 -4.03 -0.25 -11.25
CA TRP A 51 -2.75 0.23 -10.74
C TRP A 51 -2.92 1.54 -9.98
N ASN A 52 -3.67 2.48 -10.53
CA ASN A 52 -3.95 3.75 -9.86
C ASN A 52 -4.68 3.52 -8.53
N GLN A 53 -5.67 2.64 -8.50
CA GLN A 53 -6.39 2.31 -7.27
C GLN A 53 -5.45 1.72 -6.22
N ALA A 54 -4.56 0.83 -6.62
CA ALA A 54 -3.61 0.22 -5.69
C ALA A 54 -2.66 1.28 -5.12
N LEU A 55 -2.20 2.20 -5.96
CA LEU A 55 -1.34 3.30 -5.50
C LEU A 55 -2.07 4.22 -4.52
N GLU A 56 -3.33 4.52 -4.81
CA GLU A 56 -4.13 5.37 -3.94
C GLU A 56 -4.37 4.71 -2.58
N GLU A 57 -4.67 3.43 -2.58
CA GLU A 57 -4.87 2.68 -1.33
C GLU A 57 -3.60 2.62 -0.50
N ALA A 58 -2.47 2.37 -1.15
CA ALA A 58 -1.18 2.33 -0.47
C ALA A 58 -0.86 3.70 0.15
N GLN A 59 -1.09 4.76 -0.60
CA GLN A 59 -0.82 6.11 -0.12
C GLN A 59 -1.74 6.49 1.04
N ARG A 60 -3.02 6.14 0.94
CA ARG A 60 -3.98 6.40 2.01
C ARG A 60 -3.58 5.69 3.29
N LEU A 61 -3.16 4.43 3.18
CA LEU A 61 -2.74 3.67 4.35
C LEU A 61 -1.49 4.26 4.97
N LYS A 62 -0.55 4.71 4.16
CA LYS A 62 0.67 5.38 4.65
C LYS A 62 0.33 6.68 5.37
N ASP A 63 -0.61 7.43 4.84
CA ASP A 63 -1.06 8.67 5.47
C ASP A 63 -1.74 8.39 6.81
N ASP A 64 -2.59 7.37 6.85
CA ASP A 64 -3.26 6.96 8.08
C ASP A 64 -2.24 6.50 9.13
N TYR A 65 -1.25 5.73 8.71
CA TYR A 65 -0.20 5.28 9.61
C TYR A 65 0.56 6.46 10.21
N ARG A 66 0.81 7.48 9.40
CA ARG A 66 1.51 8.68 9.85
C ARG A 66 0.74 9.39 10.96
N GLU A 67 -0.60 9.39 10.86
CA GLU A 67 -1.45 10.03 11.86
C GLU A 67 -1.51 9.25 13.17
N VAL A 68 -1.49 7.91 13.10
CA VAL A 68 -1.66 7.09 14.29
C VAL A 68 -0.33 6.74 14.94
N SER A 69 0.79 6.94 14.28
CA SER A 69 2.09 6.58 14.82
C SER A 69 2.67 7.75 15.61
N PRO A 70 2.71 7.65 16.95
CA PRO A 70 3.27 8.74 17.76
C PRO A 70 4.76 8.90 17.61
N ALA A 71 5.46 7.85 17.18
CA ALA A 71 6.91 7.87 17.06
C ALA A 71 7.38 8.83 15.99
N THR A 72 6.57 9.08 14.97
CA THR A 72 6.97 9.97 13.88
C THR A 72 6.80 11.43 14.22
N GLY A 73 6.07 11.74 15.29
CA GLY A 73 5.89 13.11 15.70
C GLY A 73 7.00 13.66 16.58
N ALA A 74 7.90 12.81 16.98
CA ALA A 74 8.99 13.23 17.85
C ALA A 74 10.04 14.03 17.10
#